data_58ef7b8bb39ab6a48d2304d9e03c265a
#
_entry.id   58ef7b8bb39ab6a48d2304d9e03c265a
#
_cell.length_a   1.000
_cell.length_b   1.000
_cell.length_c   1.000
_cell.angle_alpha   90.00
_cell.angle_beta   90.00
_cell.angle_gamma   90.00
#
_symmetry.space_group_name_H-M   'P 1'
#
loop_
_entity.id
_entity.type
_entity.pdbx_description
1 polymer ?
#
loop_
_entity_poly.entity_id
_entity_poly.type
_entity_poly.pdbx_seq_one_letter_code
_entity_poly.pdbx_strand_id
1 'polypeptide(L)'
;MIKAYYPLLTNTTYLNTAYVGLMSNQLAEFRRSHEEFYLKNGGDQYKMKAYDDLDSMHQHFASFFGLTSDRCFGTSNFSAGIRTALSFLPKKMKVLLIEEDYPSLTDAFKEEGFDSAKIAMQSQIEDAIKEKLKSEKFEVLALSIVQYTSGLLIDQEYLFRLKKEYPSLIIIGDGTQFLGAHPFHFDKSPFDLVAGSGYKWLLGGFGNGIVMLSKDFVAMTSQKVESIRERFFNGHFNILGMASLDFAIRELFQNDFQSLVKEKAALSEEAKNQLIADEFLPQWVGERTFHSSIFNISGGQELFTFLQKNNIRCVQRGSGVRVSFHFYNTEKDLKKLLRTLRSFRELNSHLPFN
;
A
#
# COMPACT_ATOMS: atom_id res chain seq x y z
N MET A 1 -13.22 6.70 18.99
CA MET A 1 -13.13 5.39 19.65
C MET A 1 -11.89 4.59 19.20
N ILE A 2 -11.60 4.45 17.94
CA ILE A 2 -10.43 3.69 17.42
C ILE A 2 -9.07 4.25 17.89
N LYS A 3 -8.94 5.57 18.05
CA LYS A 3 -7.71 6.22 18.54
C LYS A 3 -7.25 5.67 19.90
N ALA A 4 -8.19 5.24 20.76
CA ALA A 4 -7.88 4.66 22.08
C ALA A 4 -7.11 3.32 21.99
N TYR A 5 -7.15 2.65 20.84
CA TYR A 5 -6.42 1.40 20.62
C TYR A 5 -4.91 1.59 20.37
N TYR A 6 -4.49 2.82 20.12
CA TYR A 6 -3.11 3.16 19.77
C TYR A 6 -2.47 4.10 20.81
N PRO A 7 -1.75 3.58 21.81
CA PRO A 7 -1.21 4.38 22.94
C PRO A 7 -0.34 5.56 22.50
N LEU A 8 0.42 5.40 21.42
CA LEU A 8 1.28 6.47 20.88
C LEU A 8 0.50 7.76 20.56
N LEU A 9 -0.77 7.62 20.14
CA LEU A 9 -1.59 8.76 19.74
C LEU A 9 -2.05 9.67 20.90
N THR A 10 -1.79 9.27 22.15
CA THR A 10 -2.08 10.10 23.33
C THR A 10 -1.25 11.39 23.30
N ASN A 11 0.02 11.31 22.89
CA ASN A 11 0.97 12.42 22.96
C ASN A 11 1.62 12.78 21.62
N THR A 12 1.29 12.04 20.54
CA THR A 12 1.95 12.17 19.25
C THR A 12 0.91 12.29 18.13
N THR A 13 1.09 13.28 17.26
CA THR A 13 0.40 13.33 15.98
C THR A 13 1.17 12.46 14.99
N TYR A 14 0.63 11.26 14.71
CA TYR A 14 1.27 10.28 13.84
C TYR A 14 0.74 10.39 12.40
N LEU A 15 1.51 11.03 11.53
CA LEU A 15 1.20 11.21 10.10
C LEU A 15 2.18 10.42 9.22
N ASN A 16 2.49 9.18 9.61
CA ASN A 16 3.55 8.39 8.98
C ASN A 16 3.15 6.95 8.62
N THR A 17 1.85 6.68 8.47
CA THR A 17 1.34 5.34 8.09
C THR A 17 1.88 4.86 6.76
N ALA A 18 2.07 5.75 5.79
CA ALA A 18 2.67 5.43 4.50
C ALA A 18 4.11 4.89 4.60
N TYR A 19 4.79 5.09 5.75
CA TYR A 19 6.07 4.47 6.07
C TYR A 19 5.87 3.17 6.87
N VAL A 20 5.19 3.26 8.03
CA VAL A 20 4.83 2.11 8.87
C VAL A 20 3.51 2.40 9.57
N GLY A 21 2.58 1.44 9.57
CA GLY A 21 1.35 1.50 10.36
C GLY A 21 1.60 1.30 11.86
N LEU A 22 0.70 1.79 12.69
CA LEU A 22 0.78 1.59 14.14
C LEU A 22 0.28 0.18 14.52
N MET A 23 0.82 -0.34 15.59
CA MET A 23 0.30 -1.55 16.25
C MET A 23 -0.73 -1.16 17.30
N SER A 24 -1.93 -1.76 17.23
CA SER A 24 -2.96 -1.59 18.25
C SER A 24 -2.66 -2.41 19.51
N ASN A 25 -3.27 -2.05 20.64
CA ASN A 25 -3.21 -2.85 21.86
C ASN A 25 -3.76 -4.26 21.63
N GLN A 26 -4.84 -4.37 20.86
CA GLN A 26 -5.48 -5.65 20.55
C GLN A 26 -4.55 -6.57 19.75
N LEU A 27 -3.88 -6.03 18.71
CA LEU A 27 -2.90 -6.81 17.96
C LEU A 27 -1.72 -7.20 18.84
N ALA A 28 -1.25 -6.31 19.71
CA ALA A 28 -0.15 -6.62 20.64
C ALA A 28 -0.52 -7.74 21.61
N GLU A 29 -1.74 -7.74 22.14
CA GLU A 29 -2.26 -8.81 22.99
C GLU A 29 -2.39 -10.14 22.24
N PHE A 30 -2.98 -10.10 21.05
CA PHE A 30 -3.08 -11.26 20.18
C PHE A 30 -1.70 -11.89 19.90
N ARG A 31 -0.67 -11.09 19.62
CA ARG A 31 0.68 -11.59 19.39
C ARG A 31 1.28 -12.23 20.64
N ARG A 32 1.07 -11.63 21.81
CA ARG A 32 1.50 -12.24 23.09
C ARG A 32 0.85 -13.60 23.31
N SER A 33 -0.43 -13.76 23.03
CA SER A 33 -1.12 -15.06 23.17
C SER A 33 -0.55 -16.13 22.23
N HIS A 34 -0.10 -15.76 21.03
CA HIS A 34 0.61 -16.67 20.13
C HIS A 34 1.95 -17.13 20.68
N GLU A 35 2.75 -16.22 21.23
CA GLU A 35 4.04 -16.55 21.84
C GLU A 35 3.87 -17.39 23.10
N GLU A 36 2.86 -17.10 23.92
CA GLU A 36 2.52 -17.92 25.09
C GLU A 36 2.06 -19.32 24.71
N PHE A 37 1.26 -19.46 23.66
CA PHE A 37 0.86 -20.77 23.16
C PHE A 37 2.08 -21.57 22.71
N TYR A 38 2.99 -20.95 21.95
CA TYR A 38 4.25 -21.58 21.52
C TYR A 38 5.10 -22.03 22.72
N LEU A 39 5.26 -21.14 23.69
CA LEU A 39 6.05 -21.44 24.91
C LEU A 39 5.47 -22.63 25.70
N LYS A 40 4.14 -22.70 25.84
CA LYS A 40 3.47 -23.71 26.68
C LYS A 40 3.28 -25.05 25.98
N ASN A 41 3.10 -25.08 24.66
CA ASN A 41 2.70 -26.28 23.93
C ASN A 41 3.80 -26.82 22.98
N GLY A 42 4.90 -26.10 22.81
CA GLY A 42 5.99 -26.49 21.92
C GLY A 42 5.78 -26.12 20.47
N GLY A 43 6.87 -26.20 19.69
CA GLY A 43 6.90 -25.74 18.31
C GLY A 43 6.11 -26.60 17.33
N ASP A 44 6.01 -27.89 17.60
CA ASP A 44 5.24 -28.85 16.81
C ASP A 44 3.73 -28.53 16.86
N GLN A 45 3.18 -28.35 18.06
CA GLN A 45 1.76 -27.96 18.22
C GLN A 45 1.47 -26.58 17.64
N TYR A 46 2.39 -25.63 17.84
CA TYR A 46 2.25 -24.29 17.26
C TYR A 46 2.22 -24.32 15.73
N LYS A 47 3.11 -25.12 15.13
CA LYS A 47 3.15 -25.32 13.69
C LYS A 47 1.89 -26.00 13.17
N MET A 48 1.45 -27.11 13.79
CA MET A 48 0.23 -27.82 13.37
C MET A 48 -0.97 -26.88 13.39
N LYS A 49 -1.21 -26.17 14.50
CA LYS A 49 -2.29 -25.19 14.60
C LYS A 49 -2.23 -24.14 13.49
N ALA A 50 -1.05 -23.61 13.17
CA ALA A 50 -0.90 -22.58 12.15
C ALA A 50 -1.26 -23.08 10.74
N TYR A 51 -0.98 -24.36 10.43
CA TYR A 51 -1.37 -24.97 9.16
C TYR A 51 -2.86 -25.30 9.11
N ASP A 52 -3.47 -25.69 10.24
CA ASP A 52 -4.92 -25.88 10.33
C ASP A 52 -5.69 -24.55 10.11
N ASP A 53 -5.14 -23.43 10.60
CA ASP A 53 -5.75 -22.10 10.46
C ASP A 53 -5.50 -21.46 9.06
N LEU A 54 -4.58 -21.99 8.26
CA LEU A 54 -4.08 -21.35 7.04
C LEU A 54 -5.18 -21.10 5.98
N ASP A 55 -6.04 -22.08 5.76
CA ASP A 55 -7.11 -21.96 4.77
C ASP A 55 -8.13 -20.90 5.20
N SER A 56 -8.45 -20.82 6.50
CA SER A 56 -9.34 -19.79 7.03
C SER A 56 -8.73 -18.38 6.89
N MET A 57 -7.44 -18.22 7.12
CA MET A 57 -6.74 -16.94 6.90
C MET A 57 -6.86 -16.49 5.43
N HIS A 58 -6.61 -17.39 4.47
CA HIS A 58 -6.76 -17.06 3.04
C HIS A 58 -8.22 -16.75 2.66
N GLN A 59 -9.20 -17.40 3.30
CA GLN A 59 -10.62 -17.07 3.12
C GLN A 59 -10.95 -15.67 3.64
N HIS A 60 -10.42 -15.28 4.80
CA HIS A 60 -10.61 -13.92 5.34
C HIS A 60 -10.00 -12.86 4.42
N PHE A 61 -8.78 -13.08 3.93
CA PHE A 61 -8.13 -12.16 2.97
C PHE A 61 -8.95 -12.04 1.68
N ALA A 62 -9.35 -13.16 1.12
CA ALA A 62 -10.14 -13.21 -0.11
C ALA A 62 -11.50 -12.53 0.05
N SER A 63 -12.19 -12.78 1.16
CA SER A 63 -13.47 -12.12 1.47
C SER A 63 -13.33 -10.61 1.61
N PHE A 64 -12.27 -10.15 2.28
CA PHE A 64 -12.01 -8.72 2.47
C PHE A 64 -11.73 -7.99 1.16
N PHE A 65 -11.01 -8.63 0.24
CA PHE A 65 -10.64 -8.06 -1.05
C PHE A 65 -11.53 -8.50 -2.22
N GLY A 66 -12.59 -9.25 -1.98
CA GLY A 66 -13.61 -9.60 -2.98
C GLY A 66 -13.13 -10.50 -4.10
N LEU A 67 -12.46 -11.61 -3.74
CA LEU A 67 -12.08 -12.68 -4.65
C LEU A 67 -12.21 -14.05 -3.95
N THR A 68 -11.86 -15.13 -4.63
CA THR A 68 -11.85 -16.49 -4.06
C THR A 68 -10.48 -16.82 -3.45
N SER A 69 -10.45 -17.66 -2.39
CA SER A 69 -9.25 -17.98 -1.62
C SER A 69 -8.18 -18.75 -2.42
N ASP A 70 -8.55 -19.41 -3.50
CA ASP A 70 -7.65 -20.08 -4.43
C ASP A 70 -6.80 -19.11 -5.28
N ARG A 71 -7.08 -17.80 -5.21
CA ARG A 71 -6.39 -16.74 -5.94
C ARG A 71 -5.84 -15.64 -5.04
N CYS A 72 -5.93 -15.83 -3.72
CA CYS A 72 -5.42 -14.90 -2.71
C CYS A 72 -4.37 -15.62 -1.86
N PHE A 73 -3.13 -15.16 -1.89
CA PHE A 73 -2.00 -15.84 -1.27
C PHE A 73 -1.30 -14.94 -0.27
N GLY A 74 -0.97 -15.53 0.90
CA GLY A 74 -0.08 -14.88 1.85
C GLY A 74 1.37 -14.90 1.36
N THR A 75 2.13 -13.87 1.71
CA THR A 75 3.56 -13.74 1.44
C THR A 75 4.25 -13.01 2.59
N SER A 76 5.58 -13.04 2.65
CA SER A 76 6.32 -12.35 3.71
C SER A 76 6.31 -10.82 3.58
N ASN A 77 6.18 -10.27 2.38
CA ASN A 77 6.07 -8.84 2.06
C ASN A 77 5.84 -8.65 0.56
N PHE A 78 5.61 -7.41 0.13
CA PHE A 78 5.48 -7.07 -1.28
C PHE A 78 6.65 -7.56 -2.13
N SER A 79 7.88 -7.31 -1.69
CA SER A 79 9.09 -7.60 -2.49
C SER A 79 9.25 -9.09 -2.78
N ALA A 80 8.93 -9.96 -1.81
CA ALA A 80 8.93 -11.40 -2.01
C ALA A 80 7.74 -11.83 -2.90
N GLY A 81 6.56 -11.30 -2.62
CA GLY A 81 5.35 -11.62 -3.38
C GLY A 81 5.46 -11.29 -4.85
N ILE A 82 5.94 -10.08 -5.20
CA ILE A 82 6.07 -9.69 -6.61
C ILE A 82 7.11 -10.54 -7.35
N ARG A 83 8.28 -10.82 -6.76
CA ARG A 83 9.30 -11.67 -7.39
C ARG A 83 8.79 -13.09 -7.63
N THR A 84 8.10 -13.67 -6.65
CA THR A 84 7.46 -14.98 -6.83
C THR A 84 6.44 -14.93 -7.97
N ALA A 85 5.58 -13.93 -8.02
CA ALA A 85 4.57 -13.80 -9.07
C ALA A 85 5.20 -13.61 -10.46
N LEU A 86 6.25 -12.80 -10.59
CA LEU A 86 6.97 -12.60 -11.85
C LEU A 86 7.66 -13.85 -12.37
N SER A 87 7.99 -14.82 -11.49
CA SER A 87 8.56 -16.10 -11.91
C SER A 87 7.59 -16.97 -12.71
N PHE A 88 6.28 -16.66 -12.68
CA PHE A 88 5.29 -17.34 -13.50
C PHE A 88 5.14 -16.75 -14.91
N LEU A 89 5.65 -15.53 -15.14
CA LEU A 89 5.54 -14.85 -16.43
C LEU A 89 6.61 -15.29 -17.42
N PRO A 90 6.28 -15.46 -18.70
CA PRO A 90 7.26 -15.67 -19.76
C PRO A 90 8.25 -14.51 -19.87
N LYS A 91 9.54 -14.78 -19.77
CA LYS A 91 10.62 -13.75 -19.75
C LYS A 91 10.74 -12.92 -21.04
N LYS A 92 10.14 -13.39 -22.15
CA LYS A 92 10.10 -12.65 -23.43
C LYS A 92 9.07 -11.51 -23.46
N MET A 93 8.22 -11.39 -22.43
CA MET A 93 7.24 -10.31 -22.34
C MET A 93 7.94 -8.97 -22.15
N LYS A 94 7.51 -7.96 -22.91
CA LYS A 94 7.98 -6.59 -22.77
C LYS A 94 7.13 -5.83 -21.76
N VAL A 95 7.79 -5.11 -20.87
CA VAL A 95 7.18 -4.48 -19.71
C VAL A 95 7.26 -2.96 -19.80
N LEU A 96 6.13 -2.28 -19.57
CA LEU A 96 6.09 -0.84 -19.34
C LEU A 96 6.09 -0.57 -17.84
N LEU A 97 7.05 0.21 -17.37
CA LEU A 97 7.24 0.65 -15.99
C LEU A 97 7.14 2.18 -15.89
N ILE A 98 7.00 2.67 -14.66
CA ILE A 98 7.08 4.10 -14.35
C ILE A 98 8.46 4.38 -13.74
N GLU A 99 9.15 5.43 -14.19
CA GLU A 99 10.34 5.95 -13.51
C GLU A 99 9.96 6.47 -12.12
N GLU A 100 10.89 6.46 -11.20
CA GLU A 100 10.66 6.91 -9.82
C GLU A 100 9.56 6.16 -9.06
N ASP A 101 9.08 5.02 -9.59
CA ASP A 101 8.20 4.14 -8.86
C ASP A 101 8.95 3.37 -7.77
N TYR A 102 8.23 2.62 -6.93
CA TYR A 102 8.85 1.94 -5.80
C TYR A 102 9.98 0.99 -6.26
N PRO A 103 11.22 1.16 -5.77
CA PRO A 103 12.37 0.40 -6.30
C PRO A 103 12.16 -1.12 -6.32
N SER A 104 11.53 -1.69 -5.28
CA SER A 104 11.27 -3.14 -5.27
C SER A 104 10.37 -3.62 -6.40
N LEU A 105 9.52 -2.76 -6.98
CA LEU A 105 8.73 -3.10 -8.16
C LEU A 105 9.63 -3.10 -9.41
N THR A 106 10.33 -2.00 -9.66
CA THR A 106 11.15 -1.84 -10.86
C THR A 106 12.36 -2.78 -10.88
N ASP A 107 12.99 -2.98 -9.71
CA ASP A 107 14.14 -3.87 -9.57
C ASP A 107 13.74 -5.35 -9.75
N ALA A 108 12.54 -5.75 -9.30
CA ALA A 108 12.06 -7.12 -9.49
C ALA A 108 11.98 -7.51 -10.97
N PHE A 109 11.49 -6.63 -11.85
CA PHE A 109 11.48 -6.89 -13.30
C PHE A 109 12.90 -6.95 -13.90
N LYS A 110 13.79 -6.05 -13.46
CA LYS A 110 15.18 -6.04 -13.89
C LYS A 110 15.92 -7.31 -13.45
N GLU A 111 15.81 -7.69 -12.19
CA GLU A 111 16.46 -8.88 -11.61
C GLU A 111 15.96 -10.17 -12.27
N GLU A 112 14.67 -10.22 -12.60
CA GLU A 112 14.05 -11.34 -13.30
C GLU A 112 14.37 -11.37 -14.82
N GLY A 113 15.07 -10.36 -15.36
CA GLY A 113 15.56 -10.31 -16.73
C GLY A 113 14.51 -9.96 -17.78
N PHE A 114 13.47 -9.21 -17.43
CA PHE A 114 12.49 -8.71 -18.40
C PHE A 114 13.04 -7.55 -19.23
N ASP A 115 12.71 -7.53 -20.52
CA ASP A 115 12.85 -6.33 -21.35
C ASP A 115 11.83 -5.28 -20.89
N SER A 116 12.31 -4.10 -20.50
CA SER A 116 11.44 -3.06 -19.96
C SER A 116 11.76 -1.68 -20.51
N ALA A 117 10.71 -0.92 -20.81
CA ALA A 117 10.78 0.52 -21.03
C ALA A 117 10.17 1.27 -19.86
N LYS A 118 10.60 2.50 -19.65
CA LYS A 118 10.10 3.37 -18.59
C LYS A 118 9.54 4.66 -19.17
N ILE A 119 8.52 5.20 -18.51
CA ILE A 119 8.02 6.55 -18.73
C ILE A 119 8.23 7.37 -17.46
N ALA A 120 8.52 8.65 -17.62
CA ALA A 120 8.74 9.55 -16.49
C ALA A 120 7.48 9.71 -15.65
N MET A 121 7.64 9.78 -14.32
CA MET A 121 6.55 10.10 -13.41
C MET A 121 6.10 11.54 -13.63
N GLN A 122 4.81 11.74 -13.84
CA GLN A 122 4.22 13.07 -14.06
C GLN A 122 2.78 13.12 -13.57
N SER A 123 2.24 14.32 -13.42
CA SER A 123 0.86 14.52 -12.93
C SER A 123 -0.20 13.89 -13.81
N GLN A 124 0.01 13.86 -15.13
CA GLN A 124 -0.87 13.24 -16.14
C GLN A 124 -0.29 11.90 -16.61
N ILE A 125 0.01 11.01 -15.65
CA ILE A 125 0.66 9.73 -15.93
C ILE A 125 -0.18 8.82 -16.84
N GLU A 126 -1.50 8.92 -16.76
CA GLU A 126 -2.43 8.15 -17.58
C GLU A 126 -2.27 8.46 -19.08
N ASP A 127 -2.07 9.73 -19.42
CA ASP A 127 -1.83 10.14 -20.81
C ASP A 127 -0.48 9.63 -21.31
N ALA A 128 0.56 9.69 -20.49
CA ALA A 128 1.88 9.15 -20.84
C ALA A 128 1.84 7.62 -21.07
N ILE A 129 1.11 6.87 -20.25
CA ILE A 129 0.88 5.44 -20.44
C ILE A 129 0.21 5.21 -21.79
N LYS A 130 -0.87 5.94 -22.09
CA LYS A 130 -1.62 5.81 -23.33
C LYS A 130 -0.76 6.06 -24.57
N GLU A 131 -0.03 7.16 -24.58
CA GLU A 131 0.83 7.50 -25.73
C GLU A 131 1.96 6.47 -25.92
N LYS A 132 2.53 5.96 -24.83
CA LYS A 132 3.57 4.94 -24.93
C LYS A 132 3.03 3.61 -25.46
N LEU A 133 1.86 3.18 -25.02
CA LEU A 133 1.20 1.94 -25.50
C LEU A 133 0.76 2.03 -26.97
N LYS A 134 0.43 3.24 -27.46
CA LYS A 134 0.15 3.45 -28.89
C LYS A 134 1.40 3.36 -29.76
N SER A 135 2.53 3.86 -29.24
CA SER A 135 3.77 3.94 -29.99
C SER A 135 4.54 2.62 -30.06
N GLU A 136 4.30 1.73 -29.09
CA GLU A 136 5.08 0.51 -28.92
C GLU A 136 4.25 -0.55 -28.20
N LYS A 137 4.45 -1.83 -28.60
CA LYS A 137 3.73 -2.96 -28.00
C LYS A 137 4.38 -3.39 -26.67
N PHE A 138 3.55 -3.54 -25.64
CA PHE A 138 3.89 -4.11 -24.34
C PHE A 138 2.90 -5.22 -23.99
N GLU A 139 3.38 -6.26 -23.32
CA GLU A 139 2.56 -7.34 -22.78
C GLU A 139 2.20 -7.11 -21.31
N VAL A 140 3.00 -6.29 -20.58
CA VAL A 140 2.79 -6.00 -19.16
C VAL A 140 2.87 -4.49 -18.91
N LEU A 141 1.94 -3.97 -18.13
CA LEU A 141 2.01 -2.66 -17.47
C LEU A 141 2.13 -2.89 -15.98
N ALA A 142 3.21 -2.41 -15.34
CA ALA A 142 3.37 -2.53 -13.90
C ALA A 142 3.59 -1.16 -13.26
N LEU A 143 2.83 -0.87 -12.20
CA LEU A 143 2.84 0.43 -11.53
C LEU A 143 2.39 0.33 -10.07
N SER A 144 2.79 1.30 -9.24
CA SER A 144 2.16 1.51 -7.93
C SER A 144 0.77 2.11 -8.10
N ILE A 145 -0.25 1.50 -7.47
CA ILE A 145 -1.62 2.04 -7.48
C ILE A 145 -1.67 3.41 -6.82
N VAL A 146 -0.85 3.60 -5.78
CA VAL A 146 -0.57 4.90 -5.17
C VAL A 146 0.94 5.11 -5.14
N GLN A 147 1.42 6.16 -5.78
CA GLN A 147 2.83 6.50 -5.80
C GLN A 147 3.32 6.88 -4.40
N TYR A 148 4.38 6.23 -3.95
CA TYR A 148 4.78 6.25 -2.54
C TYR A 148 5.38 7.58 -2.04
N THR A 149 5.87 8.43 -2.95
CA THR A 149 6.46 9.73 -2.62
C THR A 149 5.41 10.84 -2.68
N SER A 150 4.75 11.00 -3.83
CA SER A 150 3.82 12.09 -4.10
C SER A 150 2.40 11.84 -3.58
N GLY A 151 2.01 10.57 -3.44
CA GLY A 151 0.62 10.20 -3.14
C GLY A 151 -0.31 10.19 -4.35
N LEU A 152 0.22 10.38 -5.57
CA LEU A 152 -0.58 10.26 -6.79
C LEU A 152 -1.29 8.91 -6.80
N LEU A 153 -2.62 8.93 -6.92
CA LEU A 153 -3.47 7.76 -7.09
C LEU A 153 -3.80 7.62 -8.58
N ILE A 154 -3.51 6.46 -9.15
CA ILE A 154 -3.84 6.14 -10.54
C ILE A 154 -5.37 6.10 -10.74
N ASP A 155 -5.86 6.64 -11.84
CA ASP A 155 -7.27 6.54 -12.23
C ASP A 155 -7.61 5.08 -12.60
N GLN A 156 -8.36 4.38 -11.75
CA GLN A 156 -8.78 3.00 -12.01
C GLN A 156 -9.78 2.90 -13.16
N GLU A 157 -10.63 3.91 -13.37
CA GLU A 157 -11.55 3.94 -14.50
C GLU A 157 -10.78 4.05 -15.83
N TYR A 158 -9.67 4.80 -15.82
CA TYR A 158 -8.75 4.81 -16.96
C TYR A 158 -8.16 3.42 -17.21
N LEU A 159 -7.69 2.71 -16.18
CA LEU A 159 -7.16 1.35 -16.34
C LEU A 159 -8.22 0.36 -16.84
N PHE A 160 -9.49 0.52 -16.44
CA PHE A 160 -10.59 -0.28 -17.02
C PHE A 160 -10.77 -0.02 -18.51
N ARG A 161 -10.75 1.26 -18.94
CA ARG A 161 -10.81 1.61 -20.36
C ARG A 161 -9.61 1.04 -21.12
N LEU A 162 -8.42 1.14 -20.51
CA LEU A 162 -7.19 0.59 -21.05
C LEU A 162 -7.26 -0.93 -21.25
N LYS A 163 -7.78 -1.65 -20.25
CA LYS A 163 -7.96 -3.13 -20.34
C LYS A 163 -8.94 -3.54 -21.43
N LYS A 164 -9.96 -2.71 -21.71
CA LYS A 164 -10.89 -2.94 -22.85
C LYS A 164 -10.22 -2.69 -24.20
N GLU A 165 -9.37 -1.67 -24.29
CA GLU A 165 -8.62 -1.35 -25.52
C GLU A 165 -7.50 -2.35 -25.79
N TYR A 166 -6.84 -2.84 -24.73
CA TYR A 166 -5.74 -3.83 -24.78
C TYR A 166 -6.07 -5.06 -23.93
N PRO A 167 -6.97 -5.98 -24.36
CA PRO A 167 -7.45 -7.07 -23.51
C PRO A 167 -6.35 -8.05 -23.08
N SER A 168 -5.29 -8.20 -23.88
CA SER A 168 -4.14 -9.06 -23.56
C SER A 168 -3.08 -8.41 -22.68
N LEU A 169 -3.19 -7.12 -22.39
CA LEU A 169 -2.26 -6.41 -21.52
C LEU A 169 -2.44 -6.89 -20.07
N ILE A 170 -1.39 -7.40 -19.48
CA ILE A 170 -1.35 -7.78 -18.06
C ILE A 170 -1.09 -6.53 -17.24
N ILE A 171 -2.00 -6.19 -16.33
CA ILE A 171 -1.87 -5.02 -15.44
C ILE A 171 -1.50 -5.49 -14.05
N ILE A 172 -0.32 -5.07 -13.58
CA ILE A 172 0.26 -5.42 -12.26
C ILE A 172 0.29 -4.18 -11.37
N GLY A 173 -0.33 -4.28 -10.19
CA GLY A 173 -0.39 -3.21 -9.21
C GLY A 173 0.44 -3.47 -7.95
N ASP A 174 1.33 -2.53 -7.57
CA ASP A 174 1.79 -2.45 -6.19
C ASP A 174 0.70 -1.79 -5.34
N GLY A 175 0.04 -2.60 -4.53
CA GLY A 175 -1.04 -2.18 -3.63
C GLY A 175 -0.57 -1.76 -2.25
N THR A 176 0.74 -1.70 -1.97
CA THR A 176 1.26 -1.46 -0.61
C THR A 176 0.81 -0.13 0.01
N GLN A 177 0.58 0.90 -0.80
CA GLN A 177 0.05 2.20 -0.34
C GLN A 177 -1.47 2.32 -0.53
N PHE A 178 -2.12 1.30 -1.08
CA PHE A 178 -3.53 1.31 -1.45
C PHE A 178 -4.38 0.36 -0.61
N LEU A 179 -3.92 -0.89 -0.40
CA LEU A 179 -4.65 -1.93 0.35
C LEU A 179 -4.77 -1.54 1.83
N GLY A 180 -6.00 -1.46 2.32
CA GLY A 180 -6.32 -0.97 3.67
C GLY A 180 -6.44 0.56 3.77
N ALA A 181 -6.05 1.31 2.73
CA ALA A 181 -6.25 2.75 2.64
C ALA A 181 -7.52 3.12 1.85
N HIS A 182 -7.91 2.30 0.89
CA HIS A 182 -9.05 2.53 0.01
C HIS A 182 -9.94 1.29 -0.05
N PRO A 183 -11.26 1.44 -0.34
CA PRO A 183 -12.11 0.30 -0.67
C PRO A 183 -11.56 -0.39 -1.92
N PHE A 184 -11.52 -1.71 -1.90
CA PHE A 184 -11.02 -2.47 -3.02
C PHE A 184 -11.74 -3.80 -3.15
N HIS A 185 -12.11 -4.15 -4.37
CA HIS A 185 -12.70 -5.43 -4.73
C HIS A 185 -11.94 -5.96 -5.94
N PHE A 186 -11.04 -6.90 -5.73
CA PHE A 186 -10.09 -7.35 -6.74
C PHE A 186 -10.76 -7.86 -8.02
N ASP A 187 -11.80 -8.73 -7.91
CA ASP A 187 -12.50 -9.28 -9.08
C ASP A 187 -13.31 -8.23 -9.87
N LYS A 188 -13.48 -7.02 -9.29
CA LYS A 188 -14.09 -5.86 -9.96
C LYS A 188 -13.05 -4.80 -10.31
N SER A 189 -11.78 -5.15 -10.33
CA SER A 189 -10.69 -4.23 -10.66
C SER A 189 -10.09 -4.55 -12.03
N PRO A 190 -9.32 -3.63 -12.64
CA PRO A 190 -8.67 -3.87 -13.92
C PRO A 190 -7.36 -4.68 -13.80
N PHE A 191 -6.96 -5.07 -12.60
CA PHE A 191 -5.67 -5.70 -12.34
C PHE A 191 -5.70 -7.21 -12.56
N ASP A 192 -4.63 -7.73 -13.15
CA ASP A 192 -4.37 -9.17 -13.25
C ASP A 192 -3.58 -9.69 -12.04
N LEU A 193 -2.79 -8.79 -11.41
CA LEU A 193 -2.06 -9.06 -10.19
C LEU A 193 -2.02 -7.81 -9.33
N VAL A 194 -2.32 -7.95 -8.04
CA VAL A 194 -2.02 -6.93 -7.02
C VAL A 194 -1.28 -7.60 -5.88
N ALA A 195 -0.13 -7.03 -5.51
CA ALA A 195 0.61 -7.43 -4.32
C ALA A 195 0.75 -6.26 -3.35
N GLY A 196 0.82 -6.55 -2.05
CA GLY A 196 1.01 -5.51 -1.05
C GLY A 196 1.54 -6.03 0.27
N SER A 197 2.31 -5.20 0.99
CA SER A 197 2.77 -5.49 2.36
C SER A 197 1.71 -5.13 3.38
N GLY A 198 1.55 -5.94 4.43
CA GLY A 198 0.53 -5.74 5.47
C GLY A 198 0.91 -4.75 6.58
N TYR A 199 2.16 -4.32 6.68
CA TYR A 199 2.66 -3.51 7.80
C TYR A 199 2.34 -2.02 7.72
N LYS A 200 1.74 -1.53 6.63
CA LYS A 200 1.37 -0.12 6.49
C LYS A 200 -0.11 0.11 6.81
N TRP A 201 -0.94 0.16 5.79
CA TRP A 201 -2.35 0.54 5.90
C TRP A 201 -3.25 -0.58 6.41
N LEU A 202 -2.84 -1.84 6.25
CA LEU A 202 -3.54 -3.00 6.84
C LEU A 202 -3.23 -3.20 8.32
N LEU A 203 -2.22 -2.51 8.87
CA LEU A 203 -1.82 -2.53 10.28
C LEU A 203 -1.46 -3.93 10.83
N GLY A 204 -1.10 -4.86 9.95
CA GLY A 204 -0.79 -6.25 10.29
C GLY A 204 0.60 -6.48 10.91
N GLY A 205 1.40 -5.42 11.14
CA GLY A 205 2.79 -5.55 11.57
C GLY A 205 3.70 -6.08 10.47
N PHE A 206 4.96 -6.33 10.80
CA PHE A 206 5.97 -6.77 9.83
C PHE A 206 5.92 -8.28 9.54
N GLY A 207 6.50 -8.68 8.40
CA GLY A 207 6.71 -10.07 8.03
C GLY A 207 5.51 -10.74 7.38
N ASN A 208 4.65 -9.96 6.74
CA ASN A 208 3.46 -10.42 6.04
C ASN A 208 3.09 -9.53 4.85
N GLY A 209 2.30 -10.06 3.95
CA GLY A 209 1.76 -9.41 2.79
C GLY A 209 0.77 -10.31 2.06
N ILE A 210 0.17 -9.80 1.01
CA ILE A 210 -0.86 -10.47 0.21
C ILE A 210 -0.50 -10.33 -1.26
N VAL A 211 -0.79 -11.39 -2.02
CA VAL A 211 -0.79 -11.41 -3.48
C VAL A 211 -2.15 -11.91 -3.96
N MET A 212 -2.75 -11.18 -4.86
CA MET A 212 -4.02 -11.49 -5.52
C MET A 212 -3.80 -11.67 -7.00
N LEU A 213 -4.34 -12.74 -7.58
CA LEU A 213 -4.18 -13.09 -8.98
C LEU A 213 -5.55 -13.16 -9.67
N SER A 214 -5.65 -12.64 -10.90
CA SER A 214 -6.84 -12.82 -11.73
C SER A 214 -6.98 -14.29 -12.18
N LYS A 215 -8.17 -14.67 -12.61
CA LYS A 215 -8.42 -16.01 -13.19
C LYS A 215 -7.51 -16.25 -14.39
N ASP A 216 -7.36 -15.24 -15.24
CA ASP A 216 -6.54 -15.32 -16.44
C ASP A 216 -5.05 -15.46 -16.10
N PHE A 217 -4.57 -14.74 -15.06
CA PHE A 217 -3.20 -14.88 -14.59
C PHE A 217 -2.93 -16.29 -14.06
N VAL A 218 -3.83 -16.85 -13.24
CA VAL A 218 -3.70 -18.23 -12.72
C VAL A 218 -3.72 -19.24 -13.87
N ALA A 219 -4.64 -19.09 -14.82
CA ALA A 219 -4.70 -19.97 -15.99
C ALA A 219 -3.41 -19.95 -16.82
N MET A 220 -2.80 -18.76 -16.97
CA MET A 220 -1.54 -18.59 -17.70
C MET A 220 -0.36 -19.33 -17.02
N THR A 221 -0.36 -19.48 -15.69
CA THR A 221 0.72 -20.20 -14.99
C THR A 221 0.77 -21.69 -15.36
N SER A 222 -0.33 -22.26 -15.82
CA SER A 222 -0.50 -23.71 -16.07
C SER A 222 -0.17 -24.59 -14.86
N GLN A 223 -0.25 -24.04 -13.64
CA GLN A 223 0.08 -24.72 -12.39
C GLN A 223 -1.17 -24.95 -11.54
N LYS A 224 -1.11 -25.97 -10.66
CA LYS A 224 -2.14 -26.17 -9.64
C LYS A 224 -2.05 -25.07 -8.57
N VAL A 225 -3.17 -24.71 -7.99
CA VAL A 225 -3.27 -23.67 -6.94
C VAL A 225 -2.35 -23.97 -5.74
N GLU A 226 -2.28 -25.25 -5.34
CA GLU A 226 -1.41 -25.70 -4.24
C GLU A 226 0.06 -25.38 -4.54
N SER A 227 0.52 -25.67 -5.76
CA SER A 227 1.90 -25.38 -6.18
C SER A 227 2.17 -23.88 -6.24
N ILE A 228 1.19 -23.06 -6.64
CA ILE A 228 1.29 -21.60 -6.61
C ILE A 228 1.42 -21.12 -5.16
N ARG A 229 0.59 -21.65 -4.25
CA ARG A 229 0.62 -21.31 -2.81
C ARG A 229 1.97 -21.64 -2.18
N GLU A 230 2.49 -22.84 -2.40
CA GLU A 230 3.80 -23.28 -1.89
C GLU A 230 4.93 -22.35 -2.33
N ARG A 231 4.91 -21.86 -3.56
CA ARG A 231 5.92 -20.92 -4.06
C ARG A 231 5.85 -19.57 -3.36
N PHE A 232 4.66 -19.06 -3.00
CA PHE A 232 4.53 -17.82 -2.25
C PHE A 232 5.04 -17.93 -0.82
N PHE A 233 4.96 -19.10 -0.21
CA PHE A 233 5.54 -19.34 1.12
C PHE A 233 7.05 -19.55 1.09
N ASN A 234 7.60 -20.03 -0.01
CA ASN A 234 9.03 -20.29 -0.16
C ASN A 234 9.64 -21.06 1.04
N GLY A 235 9.01 -22.19 1.41
CA GLY A 235 9.30 -22.98 2.60
C GLY A 235 8.28 -22.75 3.72
N HIS A 236 8.75 -22.44 4.93
CA HIS A 236 7.85 -22.14 6.04
C HIS A 236 7.52 -20.64 6.08
N PHE A 237 6.23 -20.32 6.13
CA PHE A 237 5.78 -18.95 6.29
C PHE A 237 5.99 -18.44 7.73
N ASN A 238 6.08 -17.13 7.88
CA ASN A 238 6.11 -16.47 9.19
C ASN A 238 4.73 -16.61 9.86
N ILE A 239 4.59 -17.61 10.73
CA ILE A 239 3.33 -17.94 11.42
C ILE A 239 2.76 -16.72 12.14
N LEU A 240 3.56 -16.09 13.01
CA LEU A 240 3.11 -14.92 13.77
C LEU A 240 2.78 -13.73 12.86
N GLY A 241 3.55 -13.53 11.79
CA GLY A 241 3.30 -12.49 10.79
C GLY A 241 1.97 -12.69 10.08
N MET A 242 1.71 -13.89 9.57
CA MET A 242 0.47 -14.21 8.86
C MET A 242 -0.76 -14.14 9.78
N ALA A 243 -0.67 -14.72 10.99
CA ALA A 243 -1.73 -14.60 11.98
C ALA A 243 -2.02 -13.14 12.39
N SER A 244 -0.97 -12.31 12.47
CA SER A 244 -1.11 -10.87 12.76
C SER A 244 -1.84 -10.12 11.64
N LEU A 245 -1.59 -10.47 10.38
CA LEU A 245 -2.29 -9.89 9.24
C LEU A 245 -3.75 -10.31 9.20
N ASP A 246 -4.02 -11.61 9.44
CA ASP A 246 -5.38 -12.14 9.55
C ASP A 246 -6.16 -11.42 10.64
N PHE A 247 -5.57 -11.30 11.83
CA PHE A 247 -6.18 -10.56 12.93
C PHE A 247 -6.51 -9.12 12.53
N ALA A 248 -5.55 -8.40 11.94
CA ALA A 248 -5.74 -7.01 11.55
C ALA A 248 -6.84 -6.83 10.48
N ILE A 249 -6.92 -7.73 9.49
CA ILE A 249 -7.97 -7.70 8.47
C ILE A 249 -9.36 -7.97 9.08
N ARG A 250 -9.46 -8.94 10.00
CA ARG A 250 -10.72 -9.21 10.72
C ARG A 250 -11.15 -8.02 11.59
N GLU A 251 -10.21 -7.37 12.27
CA GLU A 251 -10.47 -6.15 13.03
C GLU A 251 -10.99 -5.01 12.13
N LEU A 252 -10.39 -4.80 10.94
CA LEU A 252 -10.89 -3.82 9.99
C LEU A 252 -12.32 -4.13 9.53
N PHE A 253 -12.59 -5.41 9.26
CA PHE A 253 -13.91 -5.86 8.83
C PHE A 253 -14.97 -5.66 9.93
N GLN A 254 -14.65 -6.03 11.18
CA GLN A 254 -15.55 -5.91 12.35
C GLN A 254 -15.81 -4.45 12.74
N ASN A 255 -14.89 -3.54 12.46
CA ASN A 255 -15.03 -2.10 12.76
C ASN A 255 -15.64 -1.29 11.60
N ASP A 256 -16.41 -1.90 10.70
CA ASP A 256 -16.99 -1.23 9.54
C ASP A 256 -15.95 -0.47 8.71
N PHE A 257 -15.08 -1.23 8.04
CA PHE A 257 -14.01 -0.69 7.20
C PHE A 257 -14.49 0.38 6.22
N GLN A 258 -15.70 0.25 5.67
CA GLN A 258 -16.25 1.23 4.71
C GLN A 258 -16.46 2.59 5.36
N SER A 259 -17.02 2.61 6.58
CA SER A 259 -17.19 3.84 7.36
C SER A 259 -15.83 4.47 7.70
N LEU A 260 -14.88 3.67 8.18
CA LEU A 260 -13.54 4.14 8.52
C LEU A 260 -12.82 4.80 7.33
N VAL A 261 -12.91 4.19 6.15
CA VAL A 261 -12.29 4.74 4.93
C VAL A 261 -13.00 6.00 4.48
N LYS A 262 -14.33 6.08 4.60
CA LYS A 262 -15.10 7.28 4.27
C LYS A 262 -14.71 8.46 5.15
N GLU A 263 -14.62 8.27 6.47
CA GLU A 263 -14.18 9.30 7.41
C GLU A 263 -12.73 9.75 7.10
N LYS A 264 -11.84 8.80 6.85
CA LYS A 264 -10.46 9.09 6.45
C LYS A 264 -10.41 9.89 5.14
N ALA A 265 -11.22 9.53 4.15
CA ALA A 265 -11.27 10.22 2.87
C ALA A 265 -11.72 11.67 3.03
N ALA A 266 -12.75 11.93 3.84
CA ALA A 266 -13.21 13.29 4.14
C ALA A 266 -12.12 14.13 4.82
N LEU A 267 -11.42 13.58 5.82
CA LEU A 267 -10.29 14.26 6.49
C LEU A 267 -9.14 14.52 5.51
N SER A 268 -8.87 13.58 4.60
CA SER A 268 -7.78 13.72 3.62
C SER A 268 -8.10 14.77 2.56
N GLU A 269 -9.36 14.88 2.13
CA GLU A 269 -9.78 15.91 1.19
C GLU A 269 -9.71 17.30 1.83
N GLU A 270 -10.13 17.43 3.09
CA GLU A 270 -9.97 18.66 3.86
C GLU A 270 -8.48 19.03 4.01
N ALA A 271 -7.63 18.05 4.32
CA ALA A 271 -6.19 18.26 4.40
C ALA A 271 -5.59 18.73 3.07
N LYS A 272 -5.98 18.09 1.94
CA LYS A 272 -5.56 18.48 0.60
C LYS A 272 -5.91 19.94 0.31
N ASN A 273 -7.17 20.31 0.53
CA ASN A 273 -7.68 21.64 0.24
C ASN A 273 -6.95 22.73 1.06
N GLN A 274 -6.75 22.50 2.36
CA GLN A 274 -6.06 23.48 3.20
C GLN A 274 -4.56 23.56 2.91
N LEU A 275 -3.90 22.43 2.64
CA LEU A 275 -2.48 22.44 2.27
C LEU A 275 -2.22 23.12 0.91
N ILE A 276 -3.16 23.01 -0.03
CA ILE A 276 -3.09 23.74 -1.32
C ILE A 276 -3.35 25.22 -1.10
N ALA A 277 -4.39 25.59 -0.35
CA ALA A 277 -4.72 26.99 -0.07
C ALA A 277 -3.58 27.73 0.64
N ASP A 278 -2.83 27.03 1.48
CA ASP A 278 -1.63 27.54 2.15
C ASP A 278 -0.34 27.36 1.31
N GLU A 279 -0.42 26.91 0.07
CA GLU A 279 0.73 26.71 -0.86
C GLU A 279 1.81 25.75 -0.32
N PHE A 280 1.43 24.74 0.48
CA PHE A 280 2.33 23.70 0.96
C PHE A 280 2.43 22.49 0.02
N LEU A 281 1.54 22.40 -0.98
CA LEU A 281 1.52 21.38 -2.00
C LEU A 281 1.59 22.01 -3.40
N PRO A 282 2.19 21.32 -4.37
CA PRO A 282 2.20 21.78 -5.76
C PRO A 282 0.78 21.78 -6.32
N GLN A 283 0.50 22.73 -7.21
CA GLN A 283 -0.84 22.97 -7.77
C GLN A 283 -1.44 21.73 -8.45
N TRP A 284 -0.64 20.91 -9.10
CA TRP A 284 -1.11 19.70 -9.78
C TRP A 284 -1.84 18.72 -8.85
N VAL A 285 -1.53 18.72 -7.53
CA VAL A 285 -2.25 17.90 -6.54
C VAL A 285 -3.72 18.32 -6.45
N GLY A 286 -3.99 19.64 -6.55
CA GLY A 286 -5.35 20.19 -6.57
C GLY A 286 -6.10 19.91 -7.86
N GLU A 287 -5.38 19.86 -8.97
CA GLU A 287 -5.94 19.62 -10.29
C GLU A 287 -6.34 18.16 -10.53
N ARG A 288 -5.75 17.22 -9.77
CA ARG A 288 -6.11 15.81 -9.88
C ARG A 288 -7.43 15.49 -9.18
N THR A 289 -8.34 14.84 -9.92
CA THR A 289 -9.60 14.31 -9.38
C THR A 289 -9.34 13.22 -8.33
N PHE A 290 -8.33 12.37 -8.56
CA PHE A 290 -7.98 11.27 -7.66
C PHE A 290 -6.62 11.50 -7.02
N HIS A 291 -6.60 11.53 -5.68
CA HIS A 291 -5.39 11.61 -4.89
C HIS A 291 -5.54 10.75 -3.63
N SER A 292 -4.45 10.21 -3.12
CA SER A 292 -4.46 9.41 -1.89
C SER A 292 -4.42 10.30 -0.64
N SER A 293 -4.32 9.66 0.52
CA SER A 293 -4.13 10.34 1.82
C SER A 293 -2.66 10.63 2.13
N ILE A 294 -1.77 10.60 1.13
CA ILE A 294 -0.34 10.85 1.24
C ILE A 294 -0.05 12.20 0.59
N PHE A 295 0.63 13.08 1.30
CA PHE A 295 1.03 14.38 0.80
C PHE A 295 2.52 14.61 1.01
N ASN A 296 3.21 15.15 0.03
CA ASN A 296 4.63 15.49 0.10
C ASN A 296 4.76 17.01 0.15
N ILE A 297 5.08 17.52 1.34
CA ILE A 297 5.15 18.94 1.65
C ILE A 297 6.56 19.43 1.36
N SER A 298 6.70 20.51 0.60
CA SER A 298 7.99 21.18 0.37
C SER A 298 8.62 21.70 1.67
N GLY A 299 9.94 21.66 1.82
CA GLY A 299 10.61 22.24 3.01
C GLY A 299 11.78 21.44 3.59
N GLY A 300 12.15 20.32 2.99
CA GLY A 300 13.39 19.59 3.26
C GLY A 300 13.65 19.19 4.72
N GLN A 301 14.94 19.10 5.08
CA GLN A 301 15.40 18.65 6.41
C GLN A 301 14.98 19.60 7.54
N GLU A 302 14.93 20.90 7.30
CA GLU A 302 14.58 21.89 8.31
C GLU A 302 13.14 21.75 8.76
N LEU A 303 12.21 21.66 7.78
CA LEU A 303 10.81 21.39 8.06
C LEU A 303 10.63 20.05 8.76
N PHE A 304 11.29 18.99 8.30
CA PHE A 304 11.24 17.68 8.95
C PHE A 304 11.63 17.77 10.42
N THR A 305 12.76 18.41 10.71
CA THR A 305 13.25 18.58 12.09
C THR A 305 12.27 19.41 12.94
N PHE A 306 11.68 20.45 12.36
CA PHE A 306 10.71 21.30 13.06
C PHE A 306 9.42 20.53 13.40
N LEU A 307 8.89 19.74 12.47
CA LEU A 307 7.73 18.88 12.71
C LEU A 307 8.00 17.85 13.81
N GLN A 308 9.17 17.19 13.79
CA GLN A 308 9.56 16.23 14.84
C GLN A 308 9.63 16.88 16.22
N LYS A 309 10.22 18.10 16.34
CA LYS A 309 10.26 18.86 17.59
C LYS A 309 8.87 19.21 18.14
N ASN A 310 7.88 19.32 17.26
CA ASN A 310 6.47 19.57 17.60
C ASN A 310 5.64 18.29 17.80
N ASN A 311 6.29 17.13 18.00
CA ASN A 311 5.63 15.82 18.15
C ASN A 311 4.70 15.45 16.98
N ILE A 312 5.10 15.79 15.76
CA ILE A 312 4.47 15.34 14.52
C ILE A 312 5.39 14.33 13.84
N ARG A 313 4.99 13.07 13.81
CA ARG A 313 5.75 11.99 13.15
C ARG A 313 5.44 11.96 11.66
N CYS A 314 6.49 12.11 10.87
CA CYS A 314 6.47 12.12 9.40
C CYS A 314 7.81 11.58 8.89
N VAL A 315 8.06 11.57 7.58
CA VAL A 315 9.31 11.08 7.00
C VAL A 315 9.72 11.94 5.80
N GLN A 316 11.02 12.14 5.59
CA GLN A 316 11.52 12.73 4.35
C GLN A 316 11.39 11.74 3.18
N ARG A 317 10.89 12.23 2.04
CA ARG A 317 10.87 11.50 0.77
C ARG A 317 11.06 12.47 -0.40
N GLY A 318 11.96 12.10 -1.31
CA GLY A 318 12.38 13.03 -2.36
C GLY A 318 12.93 14.32 -1.74
N SER A 319 12.52 15.46 -2.27
CA SER A 319 12.91 16.79 -1.77
C SER A 319 12.05 17.31 -0.61
N GLY A 320 10.97 16.61 -0.25
CA GLY A 320 9.97 17.09 0.71
C GLY A 320 9.81 16.23 1.97
N VAL A 321 8.84 16.61 2.77
CA VAL A 321 8.40 15.90 3.97
C VAL A 321 7.05 15.26 3.70
N ARG A 322 7.03 13.93 3.68
CA ARG A 322 5.81 13.16 3.44
C ARG A 322 5.02 12.99 4.73
N VAL A 323 3.76 13.40 4.68
CA VAL A 323 2.74 13.13 5.69
C VAL A 323 1.67 12.19 5.11
N SER A 324 0.97 11.46 5.97
CA SER A 324 -0.11 10.56 5.56
C SER A 324 -1.17 10.44 6.63
N PHE A 325 -2.44 10.47 6.23
CA PHE A 325 -3.60 10.37 7.11
C PHE A 325 -4.22 8.99 7.03
N HIS A 326 -4.41 8.36 8.19
CA HIS A 326 -5.14 7.10 8.35
C HIS A 326 -6.42 7.33 9.15
N PHE A 327 -7.29 6.33 9.27
CA PHE A 327 -8.56 6.43 10.00
C PHE A 327 -8.42 6.72 11.51
N TYR A 328 -7.25 6.58 12.09
CA TYR A 328 -6.99 6.99 13.48
C TYR A 328 -6.59 8.48 13.62
N ASN A 329 -6.37 9.19 12.52
CA ASN A 329 -6.15 10.62 12.53
C ASN A 329 -7.46 11.40 12.60
N THR A 330 -7.41 12.61 13.12
CA THR A 330 -8.57 13.47 13.37
C THR A 330 -8.31 14.89 12.89
N GLU A 331 -9.37 15.71 12.84
CA GLU A 331 -9.22 17.16 12.59
C GLU A 331 -8.22 17.84 13.54
N LYS A 332 -8.07 17.35 14.78
CA LYS A 332 -7.08 17.90 15.71
C LYS A 332 -5.66 17.71 15.20
N ASP A 333 -5.40 16.54 14.59
CA ASP A 333 -4.09 16.24 13.99
C ASP A 333 -3.83 17.14 12.78
N LEU A 334 -4.85 17.35 11.92
CA LEU A 334 -4.78 18.28 10.79
C LEU A 334 -4.54 19.73 11.26
N LYS A 335 -5.35 20.22 12.19
CA LYS A 335 -5.21 21.58 12.74
C LYS A 335 -3.83 21.80 13.37
N LYS A 336 -3.28 20.78 14.07
CA LYS A 336 -1.92 20.84 14.60
C LYS A 336 -0.88 20.91 13.50
N LEU A 337 -0.99 20.07 12.46
CA LEU A 337 -0.08 20.12 11.31
C LEU A 337 -0.08 21.50 10.66
N LEU A 338 -1.23 22.03 10.28
CA LEU A 338 -1.37 23.33 9.60
C LEU A 338 -0.80 24.47 10.44
N ARG A 339 -1.13 24.53 11.73
CA ARG A 339 -0.57 25.53 12.64
C ARG A 339 0.96 25.45 12.69
N THR A 340 1.53 24.24 12.79
CA THR A 340 2.97 24.04 12.85
C THR A 340 3.64 24.44 11.52
N LEU A 341 3.03 24.14 10.37
CA LEU A 341 3.53 24.54 9.06
C LEU A 341 3.52 26.07 8.88
N ARG A 342 2.43 26.73 9.29
CA ARG A 342 2.33 28.21 9.24
C ARG A 342 3.39 28.85 10.12
N SER A 343 3.57 28.38 11.36
CA SER A 343 4.62 28.86 12.26
C SER A 343 6.03 28.63 11.68
N PHE A 344 6.27 27.51 11.04
CA PHE A 344 7.54 27.26 10.36
C PHE A 344 7.80 28.27 9.24
N ARG A 345 6.79 28.56 8.41
CA ARG A 345 6.89 29.57 7.33
C ARG A 345 7.18 30.97 7.87
N GLU A 346 6.47 31.40 8.92
CA GLU A 346 6.70 32.69 9.57
C GLU A 346 8.14 32.86 10.09
N LEU A 347 8.68 31.80 10.72
CA LEU A 347 10.06 31.80 11.25
C LEU A 347 11.12 31.72 10.15
N ASN A 348 10.78 31.23 8.98
CA ASN A 348 11.70 30.98 7.86
C ASN A 348 11.24 31.65 6.56
N SER A 349 10.73 32.88 6.66
CA SER A 349 10.18 33.64 5.52
C SER A 349 11.17 33.90 4.37
N HIS A 350 12.45 33.62 4.58
CA HIS A 350 13.52 33.71 3.60
C HIS A 350 13.73 32.41 2.78
N LEU A 351 13.08 31.27 3.19
CA LEU A 351 13.17 30.01 2.45
C LEU A 351 12.04 29.91 1.41
N PRO A 352 12.34 29.55 0.16
CA PRO A 352 11.30 29.30 -0.81
C PRO A 352 10.54 28.01 -0.45
N PHE A 353 9.21 28.10 -0.40
CA PHE A 353 8.29 26.96 -0.32
C PHE A 353 7.75 26.65 -1.73
N ASN A 354 8.63 26.28 -2.67
CA ASN A 354 8.25 25.88 -4.03
C ASN A 354 8.75 24.47 -4.33
#